data_efa195a54e2f16b030fcb73586cf571e
#
_entry.id   efa195a54e2f16b030fcb73586cf571e
#
_cell.length_a   1.000
_cell.length_b   1.000
_cell.length_c   1.000
_cell.angle_alpha   90.00
_cell.angle_beta   90.00
_cell.angle_gamma   90.00
#
_symmetry.space_group_name_H-M   'P 1'
#
loop_
_entity.id
_entity.type
_entity.pdbx_description
1 polymer ?
#
loop_
_entity_poly.entity_id
_entity_poly.type
_entity_poly.pdbx_seq_one_letter_code
_entity_poly.pdbx_strand_id
1 'polypeptide(L)'
;MFKALCQSLCLFLPLSAGAQAASVVFLNPGHANENFWVGYTRFMQAAADDLGMQLRVEYSERRADLVLSQARAILSGPQRPDYLVLVNELYVAPEIIRLSRDSGVQLFLVNNGLTDNQLESVRAQPDKYPPVLGTLTSNDEQAGYQMLREMVAKLPPSDEPI
;
A
#
# COMPACT_ATOMS: atom_id res chain seq x y z
N MET A 1 45.82 -55.26 20.22
CA MET A 1 45.39 -54.46 19.05
C MET A 1 43.98 -53.96 19.31
N PHE A 2 43.85 -52.74 19.85
CA PHE A 2 42.55 -52.08 20.05
C PHE A 2 42.39 -51.03 18.94
N LYS A 3 41.40 -51.22 18.07
CA LYS A 3 41.00 -50.21 17.09
C LYS A 3 40.01 -49.25 17.75
N ALA A 4 40.42 -48.00 17.94
CA ALA A 4 39.55 -46.90 18.37
C ALA A 4 38.68 -46.48 17.19
N LEU A 5 37.37 -46.63 17.33
CA LEU A 5 36.36 -46.16 16.38
C LEU A 5 35.99 -44.72 16.76
N CYS A 6 36.53 -43.73 16.04
CA CYS A 6 36.17 -42.35 16.19
C CYS A 6 34.81 -42.09 15.49
N GLN A 7 33.73 -42.05 16.26
CA GLN A 7 32.42 -41.61 15.73
C GLN A 7 32.38 -40.08 15.71
N SER A 8 32.50 -39.47 14.51
CA SER A 8 32.25 -38.05 14.28
C SER A 8 30.73 -37.80 14.37
N LEU A 9 30.29 -37.21 15.47
CA LEU A 9 28.94 -36.73 15.67
C LEU A 9 28.82 -35.36 14.97
N CYS A 10 28.34 -35.36 13.71
CA CYS A 10 27.96 -34.13 13.00
C CYS A 10 26.72 -33.54 13.66
N LEU A 11 26.91 -32.49 14.47
CA LEU A 11 25.83 -31.69 15.06
C LEU A 11 25.19 -30.85 13.94
N PHE A 12 24.08 -31.32 13.37
CA PHE A 12 23.23 -30.51 12.50
C PHE A 12 22.47 -29.47 13.37
N LEU A 13 23.03 -28.27 13.47
CA LEU A 13 22.29 -27.13 13.97
C LEU A 13 21.31 -26.68 12.87
N PRO A 14 19.99 -26.73 13.11
CA PRO A 14 19.07 -26.11 12.17
C PRO A 14 19.32 -24.60 12.19
N LEU A 15 19.82 -24.03 11.09
CA LEU A 15 19.74 -22.60 10.84
C LEU A 15 18.25 -22.27 10.65
N SER A 16 17.58 -21.94 11.74
CA SER A 16 16.31 -21.26 11.65
C SER A 16 16.59 -19.86 11.09
N ALA A 17 16.58 -19.70 9.78
CA ALA A 17 16.44 -18.42 9.15
C ALA A 17 15.06 -17.90 9.60
N GLY A 18 15.02 -17.12 10.66
CA GLY A 18 13.82 -16.43 11.09
C GLY A 18 13.33 -15.61 9.90
N ALA A 19 12.16 -15.97 9.35
CA ALA A 19 11.52 -15.13 8.33
C ALA A 19 11.37 -13.73 8.93
N GLN A 20 12.12 -12.78 8.38
CA GLN A 20 11.98 -11.39 8.80
C GLN A 20 10.58 -10.93 8.42
N ALA A 21 9.87 -10.32 9.38
CA ALA A 21 8.54 -9.77 9.12
C ALA A 21 8.63 -8.75 7.99
N ALA A 22 7.75 -8.88 7.00
CA ALA A 22 7.71 -7.94 5.89
C ALA A 22 7.39 -6.52 6.40
N SER A 23 8.10 -5.54 5.86
CA SER A 23 8.00 -4.14 6.26
C SER A 23 7.16 -3.33 5.27
N VAL A 24 6.21 -2.56 5.78
CA VAL A 24 5.28 -1.74 5.00
C VAL A 24 5.37 -0.31 5.47
N VAL A 25 5.47 0.62 4.54
CA VAL A 25 5.25 2.04 4.81
C VAL A 25 3.97 2.48 4.12
N PHE A 26 3.06 3.13 4.84
CA PHE A 26 1.88 3.77 4.29
C PHE A 26 2.08 5.28 4.26
N LEU A 27 2.14 5.85 3.05
CA LEU A 27 2.06 7.29 2.83
C LEU A 27 0.60 7.72 2.86
N ASN A 28 0.16 8.14 4.03
CA ASN A 28 -1.19 8.62 4.27
C ASN A 28 -1.30 10.09 3.85
N PRO A 29 -2.19 10.45 2.91
CA PRO A 29 -2.28 11.82 2.40
C PRO A 29 -2.90 12.81 3.38
N GLY A 30 -3.62 12.34 4.40
CA GLY A 30 -4.37 13.17 5.34
C GLY A 30 -3.55 13.71 6.50
N HIS A 31 -4.27 14.27 7.46
CA HIS A 31 -3.73 14.70 8.75
C HIS A 31 -3.84 13.56 9.78
N ALA A 32 -2.93 13.54 10.76
CA ALA A 32 -2.91 12.52 11.80
C ALA A 32 -4.13 12.54 12.74
N ASN A 33 -4.93 13.60 12.72
CA ASN A 33 -6.16 13.77 13.49
C ASN A 33 -7.44 13.72 12.63
N GLU A 34 -7.33 13.41 11.34
CA GLU A 34 -8.47 13.33 10.43
C GLU A 34 -9.19 11.99 10.57
N ASN A 35 -10.45 12.00 10.99
CA ASN A 35 -11.19 10.79 11.36
C ASN A 35 -11.16 9.68 10.31
N PHE A 36 -11.33 10.02 9.02
CA PHE A 36 -11.28 9.05 7.93
C PHE A 36 -9.90 8.36 7.88
N TRP A 37 -8.82 9.14 7.87
CA TRP A 37 -7.46 8.62 7.74
C TRP A 37 -6.97 7.91 9.00
N VAL A 38 -7.43 8.35 10.18
CA VAL A 38 -7.20 7.64 11.45
C VAL A 38 -7.87 6.26 11.42
N GLY A 39 -9.13 6.20 10.97
CA GLY A 39 -9.87 4.93 10.82
C GLY A 39 -9.19 4.00 9.82
N TYR A 40 -8.78 4.53 8.66
CA TYR A 40 -8.07 3.79 7.62
C TYR A 40 -6.75 3.20 8.13
N THR A 41 -5.95 4.02 8.84
CA THR A 41 -4.69 3.57 9.45
C THR A 41 -4.91 2.47 10.48
N ARG A 42 -5.94 2.56 11.33
CA ARG A 42 -6.26 1.52 12.32
C ARG A 42 -6.62 0.20 11.64
N PHE A 43 -7.37 0.26 10.54
CA PHE A 43 -7.70 -0.92 9.76
C PHE A 43 -6.47 -1.58 9.14
N MET A 44 -5.57 -0.78 8.56
CA MET A 44 -4.31 -1.28 8.02
C MET A 44 -3.39 -1.86 9.11
N GLN A 45 -3.36 -1.25 10.31
CA GLN A 45 -2.58 -1.77 11.42
C GLN A 45 -3.09 -3.14 11.86
N ALA A 46 -4.41 -3.31 12.02
CA ALA A 46 -5.00 -4.60 12.36
C ALA A 46 -4.65 -5.68 11.32
N ALA A 47 -4.73 -5.35 10.03
CA ALA A 47 -4.34 -6.28 8.97
C ALA A 47 -2.85 -6.62 9.00
N ALA A 48 -1.99 -5.64 9.28
CA ALA A 48 -0.55 -5.86 9.40
C ALA A 48 -0.22 -6.77 10.60
N ASP A 49 -0.88 -6.57 11.74
CA ASP A 49 -0.72 -7.40 12.94
C ASP A 49 -1.14 -8.85 12.67
N ASP A 50 -2.29 -9.06 12.01
CA ASP A 50 -2.79 -10.40 11.63
C ASP A 50 -1.86 -11.13 10.65
N LEU A 51 -1.20 -10.38 9.75
CA LEU A 51 -0.29 -10.92 8.75
C LEU A 51 1.17 -11.02 9.24
N GLY A 52 1.47 -10.58 10.47
CA GLY A 52 2.82 -10.54 11.00
C GLY A 52 3.74 -9.56 10.27
N MET A 53 3.19 -8.48 9.74
CA MET A 53 3.92 -7.43 9.01
C MET A 53 4.22 -6.24 9.94
N GLN A 54 5.26 -5.49 9.61
CA GLN A 54 5.59 -4.24 10.32
C GLN A 54 5.07 -3.05 9.53
N LEU A 55 4.06 -2.34 10.05
CA LEU A 55 3.52 -1.14 9.44
C LEU A 55 4.08 0.13 10.06
N ARG A 56 4.55 1.06 9.23
CA ARG A 56 4.88 2.44 9.57
C ARG A 56 4.01 3.38 8.75
N VAL A 57 3.44 4.40 9.38
CA VAL A 57 2.57 5.37 8.72
C VAL A 57 3.21 6.75 8.74
N GLU A 58 3.23 7.41 7.59
CA GLU A 58 3.68 8.80 7.45
C GLU A 58 2.53 9.64 6.91
N TYR A 59 2.13 10.65 7.65
CA TYR A 59 1.09 11.58 7.26
C TYR A 59 1.67 12.74 6.46
N SER A 60 0.99 13.12 5.38
CA SER A 60 1.49 14.10 4.42
C SER A 60 0.69 15.41 4.43
N GLU A 61 -0.20 15.60 5.41
CA GLU A 61 -0.87 16.88 5.69
C GLU A 61 -1.57 17.49 4.46
N ARG A 62 -2.07 16.66 3.55
CA ARG A 62 -2.66 17.04 2.26
C ARG A 62 -1.74 17.91 1.38
N ARG A 63 -0.44 17.69 1.50
CA ARG A 63 0.59 18.45 0.79
C ARG A 63 1.35 17.56 -0.19
N ALA A 64 1.25 17.86 -1.49
CA ALA A 64 1.92 17.12 -2.55
C ALA A 64 3.45 17.15 -2.43
N ASP A 65 4.03 18.30 -2.06
CA ASP A 65 5.46 18.46 -1.83
C ASP A 65 5.97 17.58 -0.69
N LEU A 66 5.17 17.45 0.39
CA LEU A 66 5.51 16.60 1.53
C LEU A 66 5.44 15.12 1.16
N VAL A 67 4.35 14.66 0.49
CA VAL A 67 4.26 13.28 -0.03
C VAL A 67 5.48 12.92 -0.87
N LEU A 68 5.84 13.78 -1.83
CA LEU A 68 6.97 13.53 -2.72
C LEU A 68 8.31 13.53 -1.99
N SER A 69 8.50 14.40 -1.00
CA SER A 69 9.74 14.42 -0.21
C SER A 69 9.85 13.18 0.69
N GLN A 70 8.77 12.75 1.33
CA GLN A 70 8.71 11.51 2.10
C GLN A 70 8.98 10.29 1.21
N ALA A 71 8.32 10.21 0.04
CA ALA A 71 8.55 9.12 -0.91
C ALA A 71 10.02 9.04 -1.34
N ARG A 72 10.66 10.17 -1.65
CA ARG A 72 12.09 10.20 -1.99
C ARG A 72 12.94 9.69 -0.83
N ALA A 73 12.70 10.17 0.39
CA ALA A 73 13.45 9.74 1.58
C ALA A 73 13.32 8.23 1.83
N ILE A 74 12.11 7.67 1.67
CA ILE A 74 11.84 6.24 1.84
C ILE A 74 12.55 5.41 0.76
N LEU A 75 12.39 5.80 -0.50
CA LEU A 75 12.88 5.03 -1.66
C LEU A 75 14.40 5.12 -1.87
N SER A 76 15.05 6.18 -1.40
CA SER A 76 16.51 6.36 -1.50
C SER A 76 17.26 6.14 -0.18
N GLY A 77 16.55 6.00 0.93
CA GLY A 77 17.13 5.82 2.25
C GLY A 77 17.82 4.46 2.46
N PRO A 78 18.58 4.33 3.55
CA PRO A 78 19.28 3.08 3.88
C PRO A 78 18.36 1.98 4.42
N GLN A 79 17.19 2.34 4.95
CA GLN A 79 16.19 1.42 5.49
C GLN A 79 14.93 1.48 4.63
N ARG A 80 14.99 0.81 3.48
CA ARG A 80 13.86 0.72 2.57
C ARG A 80 12.89 -0.34 3.05
N PRO A 81 11.57 -0.08 2.99
CA PRO A 81 10.58 -1.11 3.26
C PRO A 81 10.49 -2.11 2.10
N ASP A 82 9.89 -3.26 2.34
CA ASP A 82 9.54 -4.20 1.28
C ASP A 82 8.40 -3.63 0.43
N TYR A 83 7.45 -2.93 1.06
CA TYR A 83 6.27 -2.39 0.42
C TYR A 83 6.04 -0.92 0.77
N LEU A 84 5.70 -0.13 -0.24
CA LEU A 84 5.21 1.23 -0.09
C LEU A 84 3.77 1.30 -0.56
N VAL A 85 2.85 1.55 0.38
CA VAL A 85 1.44 1.76 0.12
C VAL A 85 1.18 3.25 0.04
N LEU A 86 0.47 3.68 -1.00
CA LEU A 86 0.19 5.10 -1.23
C LEU A 86 -1.21 5.32 -1.81
N VAL A 87 -1.68 6.53 -1.68
CA VAL A 87 -2.94 7.02 -2.26
C VAL A 87 -2.60 8.02 -3.36
N ASN A 88 -3.25 7.90 -4.51
CA ASN A 88 -3.09 8.87 -5.60
C ASN A 88 -3.92 10.15 -5.36
N GLU A 89 -4.03 10.59 -4.13
CA GLU A 89 -4.53 11.92 -3.82
C GLU A 89 -3.51 12.96 -4.32
N LEU A 90 -3.96 14.09 -4.82
CA LEU A 90 -3.11 15.13 -5.43
C LEU A 90 -2.33 14.67 -6.68
N TYR A 91 -2.73 13.55 -7.28
CA TYR A 91 -2.18 13.03 -8.56
C TYR A 91 -0.66 12.74 -8.55
N VAL A 92 -0.09 12.49 -7.38
CA VAL A 92 1.38 12.31 -7.19
C VAL A 92 1.91 10.92 -7.52
N ALA A 93 1.03 9.92 -7.64
CA ALA A 93 1.43 8.52 -7.78
C ALA A 93 2.37 8.25 -8.98
N PRO A 94 2.19 8.82 -10.17
CA PRO A 94 3.12 8.57 -11.28
C PRO A 94 4.57 8.97 -10.95
N GLU A 95 4.77 10.09 -10.27
CA GLU A 95 6.13 10.51 -9.87
C GLU A 95 6.72 9.55 -8.82
N ILE A 96 5.92 9.06 -7.89
CA ILE A 96 6.39 8.08 -6.88
C ILE A 96 6.73 6.75 -7.54
N ILE A 97 5.91 6.28 -8.50
CA ILE A 97 6.20 5.08 -9.30
C ILE A 97 7.53 5.25 -10.05
N ARG A 98 7.74 6.40 -10.67
CA ARG A 98 9.01 6.70 -11.35
C ARG A 98 10.21 6.65 -10.39
N LEU A 99 10.07 7.20 -9.19
CA LEU A 99 11.11 7.23 -8.17
C LEU A 99 11.43 5.83 -7.62
N SER A 100 10.50 4.90 -7.65
CA SER A 100 10.70 3.55 -7.11
C SER A 100 11.50 2.62 -8.00
N ARG A 101 11.77 2.99 -9.26
CA ARG A 101 12.33 2.12 -10.31
C ARG A 101 13.55 1.31 -9.87
N ASP A 102 14.50 1.95 -9.21
CA ASP A 102 15.76 1.31 -8.82
C ASP A 102 15.85 1.09 -7.29
N SER A 103 14.72 1.19 -6.59
CA SER A 103 14.69 1.10 -5.12
C SER A 103 14.60 -0.33 -4.59
N GLY A 104 14.04 -1.25 -5.36
CA GLY A 104 13.65 -2.60 -4.92
C GLY A 104 12.34 -2.65 -4.11
N VAL A 105 11.73 -1.50 -3.81
CA VAL A 105 10.48 -1.39 -3.04
C VAL A 105 9.29 -1.65 -3.95
N GLN A 106 8.37 -2.51 -3.51
CA GLN A 106 7.13 -2.82 -4.23
C GLN A 106 6.04 -1.80 -3.88
N LEU A 107 5.36 -1.25 -4.90
CA LEU A 107 4.31 -0.25 -4.70
C LEU A 107 2.92 -0.85 -4.80
N PHE A 108 2.02 -0.40 -3.91
CA PHE A 108 0.61 -0.73 -3.95
C PHE A 108 -0.23 0.54 -3.74
N LEU A 109 -1.26 0.74 -4.58
CA LEU A 109 -2.16 1.89 -4.47
C LEU A 109 -3.43 1.49 -3.73
N VAL A 110 -3.90 2.39 -2.85
CA VAL A 110 -5.16 2.18 -2.12
C VAL A 110 -6.03 3.42 -2.22
N ASN A 111 -7.33 3.24 -2.04
CA ASN A 111 -8.36 4.28 -2.07
C ASN A 111 -8.50 4.96 -3.43
N ASN A 112 -7.50 5.69 -3.89
CA ASN A 112 -7.48 6.33 -5.21
C ASN A 112 -6.35 5.75 -6.06
N GLY A 113 -6.69 5.10 -7.18
CA GLY A 113 -5.76 4.60 -8.18
C GLY A 113 -5.29 5.67 -9.16
N LEU A 114 -4.56 5.27 -10.17
CA LEU A 114 -4.21 6.14 -11.30
C LEU A 114 -5.49 6.50 -12.07
N THR A 115 -5.58 7.77 -12.50
CA THR A 115 -6.62 8.16 -13.48
C THR A 115 -6.32 7.51 -14.84
N ASP A 116 -7.31 7.47 -15.74
CA ASP A 116 -7.15 6.87 -17.07
C ASP A 116 -5.97 7.50 -17.83
N ASN A 117 -5.86 8.82 -17.83
CA ASN A 117 -4.76 9.54 -18.48
C ASN A 117 -3.38 9.21 -17.85
N GLN A 118 -3.32 9.07 -16.53
CA GLN A 118 -2.10 8.67 -15.84
C GLN A 118 -1.74 7.22 -16.16
N LEU A 119 -2.73 6.33 -16.19
CA LEU A 119 -2.56 4.91 -16.48
C LEU A 119 -2.05 4.72 -17.91
N GLU A 120 -2.61 5.43 -18.88
CA GLU A 120 -2.16 5.44 -20.27
C GLU A 120 -0.71 5.92 -20.35
N SER A 121 -0.38 7.05 -19.71
CA SER A 121 0.97 7.62 -19.70
C SER A 121 2.01 6.69 -19.06
N VAL A 122 1.65 6.01 -17.97
CA VAL A 122 2.51 5.05 -17.27
C VAL A 122 2.75 3.82 -18.15
N ARG A 123 1.70 3.27 -18.75
CA ARG A 123 1.79 2.08 -19.64
C ARG A 123 2.59 2.34 -20.90
N ALA A 124 2.52 3.56 -21.44
CA ALA A 124 3.27 3.94 -22.64
C ALA A 124 4.79 4.04 -22.43
N GLN A 125 5.26 4.07 -21.17
CA GLN A 125 6.67 4.27 -20.83
C GLN A 125 7.16 3.24 -19.78
N PRO A 126 7.16 1.93 -20.10
CA PRO A 126 7.49 0.87 -19.12
C PRO A 126 8.94 0.97 -18.61
N ASP A 127 9.85 1.51 -19.42
CA ASP A 127 11.24 1.72 -19.00
C ASP A 127 11.38 2.80 -17.93
N LYS A 128 10.42 3.71 -17.83
CA LYS A 128 10.41 4.82 -16.89
C LYS A 128 9.59 4.50 -15.62
N TYR A 129 8.55 3.73 -15.79
CA TYR A 129 7.58 3.40 -14.74
C TYR A 129 7.57 1.90 -14.49
N PRO A 130 8.14 1.43 -13.38
CA PRO A 130 8.06 0.02 -13.02
C PRO A 130 6.61 -0.37 -12.72
N PRO A 131 6.26 -1.65 -12.86
CA PRO A 131 4.93 -2.13 -12.51
C PRO A 131 4.66 -1.95 -11.02
N VAL A 132 3.41 -1.58 -10.68
CA VAL A 132 2.90 -1.64 -9.31
C VAL A 132 2.28 -3.00 -9.05
N LEU A 133 2.30 -3.48 -7.81
CA LEU A 133 1.70 -4.76 -7.42
C LEU A 133 0.20 -4.82 -7.70
N GLY A 134 -0.47 -3.69 -7.49
CA GLY A 134 -1.91 -3.60 -7.72
C GLY A 134 -2.50 -2.31 -7.17
N THR A 135 -3.82 -2.24 -7.30
CA THR A 135 -4.62 -1.13 -6.78
C THR A 135 -5.89 -1.68 -6.12
N LEU A 136 -6.19 -1.21 -4.93
CA LEU A 136 -7.44 -1.48 -4.21
C LEU A 136 -8.24 -0.19 -4.09
N THR A 137 -9.36 -0.11 -4.83
CA THR A 137 -10.27 1.05 -4.82
C THR A 137 -11.68 0.59 -4.52
N SER A 138 -12.52 1.49 -3.96
CA SER A 138 -13.95 1.29 -3.85
C SER A 138 -14.60 1.37 -5.24
N ASN A 139 -15.73 0.68 -5.41
CA ASN A 139 -16.60 0.88 -6.57
C ASN A 139 -17.66 1.92 -6.21
N ASP A 140 -17.27 3.20 -6.29
CA ASP A 140 -18.11 4.32 -5.86
C ASP A 140 -19.35 4.51 -6.74
N GLU A 141 -19.26 4.17 -8.02
CA GLU A 141 -20.41 4.18 -8.94
C GLU A 141 -21.48 3.19 -8.48
N GLN A 142 -21.09 1.95 -8.22
CA GLN A 142 -22.02 0.94 -7.73
C GLN A 142 -22.56 1.27 -6.34
N ALA A 143 -21.73 1.80 -5.46
CA ALA A 143 -22.15 2.24 -4.12
C ALA A 143 -23.18 3.36 -4.20
N GLY A 144 -22.94 4.38 -5.04
CA GLY A 144 -23.88 5.46 -5.29
C GLY A 144 -25.22 4.97 -5.88
N TYR A 145 -25.16 4.08 -6.88
CA TYR A 145 -26.36 3.46 -7.45
C TYR A 145 -27.18 2.69 -6.38
N GLN A 146 -26.52 1.86 -5.58
CA GLN A 146 -27.19 1.09 -4.51
C GLN A 146 -27.85 2.02 -3.50
N MET A 147 -27.14 3.04 -3.07
CA MET A 147 -27.63 4.01 -2.10
C MET A 147 -28.87 4.74 -2.64
N LEU A 148 -28.81 5.25 -3.88
CA LEU A 148 -29.95 5.92 -4.52
C LEU A 148 -31.15 4.98 -4.66
N ARG A 149 -30.92 3.74 -5.10
CA ARG A 149 -31.97 2.73 -5.23
C ARG A 149 -32.68 2.49 -3.89
N GLU A 150 -31.93 2.33 -2.79
CA GLU A 150 -32.51 2.13 -1.46
C GLU A 150 -33.24 3.37 -0.94
N MET A 151 -32.78 4.56 -1.28
CA MET A 151 -33.46 5.82 -0.93
C MET A 151 -34.81 5.92 -1.67
N VAL A 152 -34.81 5.70 -2.97
CA VAL A 152 -36.04 5.75 -3.81
C VAL A 152 -37.08 4.71 -3.36
N ALA A 153 -36.62 3.48 -3.04
CA ALA A 153 -37.51 2.43 -2.57
C ALA A 153 -38.23 2.74 -1.24
N LYS A 154 -37.71 3.68 -0.47
CA LYS A 154 -38.30 4.15 0.80
C LYS A 154 -39.13 5.42 0.69
N LEU A 155 -39.18 6.03 -0.49
CA LEU A 155 -40.02 7.20 -0.69
C LEU A 155 -41.52 6.78 -0.70
N PRO A 156 -42.40 7.61 -0.15
CA PRO A 156 -43.82 7.38 -0.29
C PRO A 156 -44.24 7.46 -1.76
N PRO A 157 -45.31 6.76 -2.16
CA PRO A 157 -45.83 6.90 -3.51
C PRO A 157 -46.15 8.37 -3.81
N SER A 158 -45.66 8.85 -4.96
CA SER A 158 -45.91 10.22 -5.45
C SER A 158 -46.38 10.15 -6.86
N ASP A 159 -47.39 10.94 -7.21
CA ASP A 159 -47.90 11.11 -8.58
C ASP A 159 -47.07 12.13 -9.37
N GLU A 160 -46.08 12.78 -8.72
CA GLU A 160 -45.19 13.72 -9.38
C GLU A 160 -43.92 13.01 -9.87
N PRO A 161 -43.45 13.31 -11.09
CA PRO A 161 -42.18 12.75 -11.57
C PRO A 161 -41.00 13.26 -10.70
N ILE A 162 -40.10 12.34 -10.39
CA ILE A 162 -38.86 12.61 -9.68
C ILE A 162 -37.86 13.28 -10.63
#